data_9636dcb57a431ac49ec2c4c9a3c23404
#
_entry.id   9636dcb57a431ac49ec2c4c9a3c23404
#
_cell.length_a   1.000
_cell.length_b   1.000
_cell.length_c   1.000
_cell.angle_alpha   90.00
_cell.angle_beta   90.00
_cell.angle_gamma   90.00
#
_symmetry.space_group_name_H-M   'P 1'
#
loop_
_entity.id
_entity.type
_entity.pdbx_description
1 polymer ?
#
loop_
_entity_poly.entity_id
_entity_poly.type
_entity_poly.pdbx_seq_one_letter_code
_entity_poly.pdbx_strand_id
1 'polypeptide(L)' 'MNTDTAIANLADVQDWLAQELAEVNQDYRTELAEAIIAIDKTISTLAQYQCMVCTDD' A
#
# COMPACT_ATOMS: atom_id res chain seq x y z
N MET A 1 -11.54 -11.37 5.17
CA MET A 1 -10.12 -10.98 5.01
C MET A 1 -9.67 -10.29 6.28
N ASN A 2 -8.56 -10.71 6.85
CA ASN A 2 -8.07 -10.07 8.07
C ASN A 2 -7.05 -8.98 7.73
N THR A 3 -6.63 -8.24 8.75
CA THR A 3 -5.74 -7.11 8.54
C THR A 3 -4.39 -7.54 7.96
N ASP A 4 -3.85 -8.66 8.43
CA ASP A 4 -2.58 -9.16 7.92
C ASP A 4 -2.67 -9.44 6.42
N THR A 5 -3.75 -10.10 6.01
CA THR A 5 -3.95 -10.41 4.60
C THR A 5 -4.11 -9.14 3.78
N ALA A 6 -4.84 -8.16 4.31
CA ALA A 6 -5.03 -6.90 3.62
C ALA A 6 -3.70 -6.18 3.43
N ILE A 7 -2.87 -6.15 4.46
CA ILE A 7 -1.56 -5.50 4.37
C ILE A 7 -0.69 -6.23 3.35
N ALA A 8 -0.71 -7.56 3.37
CA ALA A 8 0.09 -8.34 2.42
C ALA A 8 -0.36 -8.08 0.99
N ASN A 9 -1.67 -8.03 0.77
CA ASN A 9 -2.20 -7.76 -0.57
C ASN A 9 -1.83 -6.36 -1.04
N LEU A 10 -1.91 -5.38 -0.16
CA LEU A 10 -1.53 -4.01 -0.51
C LEU A 10 -0.05 -3.92 -0.82
N ALA A 11 0.78 -4.63 -0.07
CA ALA A 11 2.21 -4.63 -0.34
C ALA A 11 2.50 -5.24 -1.71
N ASP A 12 1.79 -6.30 -2.08
CA ASP A 12 1.94 -6.91 -3.40
C ASP A 12 1.54 -5.93 -4.49
N VAL A 13 0.43 -5.23 -4.31
CA VAL A 13 -0.02 -4.25 -5.30
C VAL A 13 0.99 -3.11 -5.40
N GLN A 14 1.52 -2.67 -4.28
CA GLN A 14 2.51 -1.60 -4.27
C GLN A 14 3.75 -2.00 -5.05
N ASP A 15 4.20 -3.24 -4.86
CA ASP A 15 5.37 -3.75 -5.58
C ASP A 15 5.09 -3.80 -7.08
N TRP A 16 3.90 -4.26 -7.45
CA TRP A 16 3.50 -4.29 -8.85
C TRP A 16 3.48 -2.89 -9.45
N LEU A 17 2.95 -1.93 -8.71
CA LEU A 17 2.90 -0.54 -9.18
C LEU A 17 4.31 0.03 -9.36
N ALA A 18 5.23 -0.34 -8.48
CA ALA A 18 6.61 0.12 -8.62
C ALA A 18 7.23 -0.40 -9.91
N GLN A 19 6.92 -1.63 -10.28
CA GLN A 19 7.41 -2.20 -11.54
C GLN A 19 6.78 -1.49 -12.74
N GLU A 20 5.47 -1.22 -12.65
CA GLU A 20 4.77 -0.51 -13.72
C GLU A 20 5.31 0.90 -13.89
N LEU A 21 5.68 1.53 -12.77
CA LEU A 21 6.20 2.89 -12.81
C LEU A 21 7.47 2.98 -13.66
N ALA A 22 8.27 1.93 -13.64
CA ALA A 22 9.50 1.92 -14.42
C ALA A 22 9.24 1.86 -15.93
N GLU A 23 8.07 1.36 -16.34
CA GLU A 23 7.76 1.15 -17.75
C GLU A 23 6.68 2.09 -18.27
N VAL A 24 6.03 2.85 -17.38
CA VAL A 24 4.90 3.64 -17.79
C VAL A 24 5.34 4.92 -18.50
N ASN A 25 4.43 5.46 -19.31
CA ASN A 25 4.61 6.76 -19.94
C ASN A 25 4.81 7.83 -18.89
N GLN A 26 5.57 8.86 -19.28
CA GLN A 26 5.84 9.97 -18.40
C GLN A 26 4.56 10.66 -17.95
N ASP A 27 3.53 10.62 -18.79
CA ASP A 27 2.25 11.26 -18.45
C ASP A 27 1.60 10.64 -17.23
N TYR A 28 1.77 9.34 -17.02
CA TYR A 28 1.14 8.64 -15.91
C TYR A 28 2.06 8.41 -14.74
N ARG A 29 3.32 8.83 -14.87
CA ARG A 29 4.30 8.54 -13.82
C ARG A 29 3.93 9.20 -12.50
N THR A 30 3.50 10.46 -12.56
CA THR A 30 3.11 11.18 -11.36
C THR A 30 1.91 10.54 -10.68
N GLU A 31 0.92 10.15 -11.48
CA GLU A 31 -0.28 9.52 -10.92
C GLU A 31 0.03 8.19 -10.26
N LEU A 32 0.88 7.39 -10.90
CA LEU A 32 1.28 6.11 -10.31
C LEU A 32 2.11 6.31 -9.05
N ALA A 33 2.99 7.31 -9.05
CA ALA A 33 3.78 7.61 -7.86
C ALA A 33 2.88 8.00 -6.70
N GLU A 34 1.84 8.80 -6.97
CA GLU A 34 0.89 9.19 -5.95
C GLU A 34 0.10 7.99 -5.44
N ALA A 35 -0.24 7.07 -6.33
CA ALA A 35 -0.93 5.86 -5.93
C ALA A 35 -0.07 5.01 -5.00
N ILE A 36 1.22 4.91 -5.30
CA ILE A 36 2.15 4.17 -4.46
C ILE A 36 2.23 4.80 -3.07
N ILE A 37 2.29 6.12 -3.01
CA ILE A 37 2.33 6.83 -1.73
C ILE A 37 1.04 6.61 -0.96
N ALA A 38 -0.09 6.64 -1.64
CA ALA A 38 -1.38 6.42 -1.00
C ALA A 38 -1.47 5.01 -0.41
N ILE A 39 -0.96 4.02 -1.14
CA ILE A 39 -0.97 2.65 -0.64
C ILE A 39 -0.05 2.52 0.56
N ASP A 40 1.11 3.15 0.52
CA ASP A 40 2.05 3.14 1.64
C ASP A 40 1.39 3.71 2.89
N LYS A 41 0.69 4.82 2.75
CA LYS A 41 -0.01 5.44 3.85
C LYS A 41 -1.11 4.52 4.38
N THR A 42 -1.82 3.85 3.47
CA THR A 42 -2.87 2.92 3.86
C THR A 42 -2.29 1.76 4.64
N ILE A 43 -1.16 1.22 4.21
CA ILE A 43 -0.51 0.13 4.93
C ILE A 43 -0.12 0.58 6.34
N SER A 44 0.43 1.77 6.47
CA SER A 44 0.81 2.31 7.77
C SER A 44 -0.42 2.45 8.67
N THR A 45 -1.52 2.94 8.11
CA THR A 45 -2.75 3.10 8.87
C THR A 45 -3.28 1.75 9.34
N LEU A 46 -3.25 0.75 8.46
CA LEU A 46 -3.71 -0.58 8.84
C LEU A 46 -2.82 -1.20 9.91
N ALA A 47 -1.52 -0.97 9.82
CA ALA A 47 -0.60 -1.48 10.83
C ALA A 47 -0.90 -0.85 12.19
N GLN A 48 -1.19 0.43 12.22
CA GLN A 48 -1.57 1.11 13.45
C GLN A 48 -2.89 0.58 14.00
N TYR A 49 -3.85 0.40 13.11
CA TYR A 49 -5.14 -0.16 13.49
C TYR A 49 -4.98 -1.54 14.11
N GLN A 50 -4.17 -2.37 13.48
CA GLN A 50 -3.93 -3.72 13.99
C GLN A 50 -3.28 -3.68 15.37
N CYS A 51 -2.35 -2.77 15.57
CA CYS A 51 -1.69 -2.62 16.86
C CYS A 51 -2.68 -2.18 17.93
N MET A 52 -3.57 -1.25 17.59
CA MET A 52 -4.58 -0.79 18.54
C MET A 52 -5.52 -1.93 18.93
N VAL A 53 -5.93 -2.72 17.95
CA VAL A 53 -6.83 -3.84 18.23
C VAL A 53 -6.14 -4.88 19.10
N CYS A 54 -4.85 -5.12 18.85
CA CYS A 54 -4.11 -6.10 19.61
C CYS A 54 -3.89 -5.68 21.07
N THR A 55 -3.77 -4.39 21.31
CA THR A 55 -3.51 -3.89 22.66
C THR A 55 -4.78 -3.67 23.45
N ASP A 56 -5.91 -3.99 22.88
CA ASP A 56 -7.19 -3.75 23.51
C ASP A 56 -7.55 -4.82 24.53
N ASP A 57 -6.68 -5.73 24.79
CA ASP A 57 -6.88 -6.72 25.84
C ASP A 57 -6.53 -6.17 27.22
#